data_a59522237e3b6a19328b99a9a5e26a12
#
_entry.id   a59522237e3b6a19328b99a9a5e26a12
#
_cell.length_a   1.000
_cell.length_b   1.000
_cell.length_c   1.000
_cell.angle_alpha   90.00
_cell.angle_beta   90.00
_cell.angle_gamma   90.00
#
_symmetry.space_group_name_H-M   'P 1'
#
loop_
_entity.id
_entity.type
_entity.pdbx_description
1 polymer ?
#
loop_
_entity_poly.entity_id
_entity_poly.type
_entity_poly.pdbx_seq_one_letter_code
_entity_poly.pdbx_strand_id
1 'polypeptide(L)'
;VTGVGSLIHIYAVGYMRGDAGYYRFFTYLNLFMFFMLILVLGNSYGLMFIGWEGVGLCSYLLIGYYIGKRSAGDAGKKAFIVNRIGDLGFILGIFTVFFTFGSVQYLEVFERAHEFEIGAGAITAACLFFLIGAAGKSAQIPLFVWLPDAMEGPTPVSALIHAATMVTAGVYMIARSSVLFSLSPIAMTSVAIVGALTALMAATIALVQNDIKRVLAYSTVSQLGYMVMACGVGAFTVGVSHLVTHAFFKALLFLGAGSVMHALHDELDMWKMGNVKKYMPTTHWTFLVGCMAIAGIPGLSGFFSKDEILWYAWSGPYGHPVFWAIGTLVAGLTAF
;
A
#
# COMPACT_ATOMS: atom_id res chain seq x y z
N VAL A 1 11.03 -0.38 -5.14
CA VAL A 1 10.67 -1.77 -5.47
C VAL A 1 11.90 -2.68 -5.44
N THR A 2 12.90 -2.49 -6.29
CA THR A 2 14.05 -3.40 -6.41
C THR A 2 14.92 -3.48 -5.15
N GLY A 3 15.31 -2.36 -4.55
CA GLY A 3 16.19 -2.34 -3.39
C GLY A 3 15.60 -3.06 -2.17
N VAL A 4 14.41 -2.67 -1.74
CA VAL A 4 13.71 -3.32 -0.62
C VAL A 4 13.33 -4.76 -0.99
N GLY A 5 12.88 -5.00 -2.23
CA GLY A 5 12.58 -6.34 -2.74
C GLY A 5 13.77 -7.28 -2.67
N SER A 6 14.97 -6.84 -3.04
CA SER A 6 16.19 -7.65 -2.92
C SER A 6 16.52 -8.04 -1.48
N LEU A 7 16.38 -7.10 -0.53
CA LEU A 7 16.58 -7.38 0.89
C LEU A 7 15.58 -8.41 1.43
N ILE A 8 14.31 -8.30 1.00
CA ILE A 8 13.28 -9.27 1.35
C ILE A 8 13.60 -10.66 0.77
N HIS A 9 14.10 -10.74 -0.47
CA HIS A 9 14.51 -12.01 -1.08
C HIS A 9 15.67 -12.66 -0.29
N ILE A 10 16.69 -11.89 0.10
CA ILE A 10 17.80 -12.38 0.91
C ILE A 10 17.28 -12.93 2.26
N TYR A 11 16.42 -12.19 2.94
CA TYR A 11 15.78 -12.65 4.18
C TYR A 11 14.96 -13.94 3.95
N ALA A 12 14.20 -13.99 2.87
CA ALA A 12 13.34 -15.13 2.55
C ALA A 12 14.13 -16.45 2.33
N VAL A 13 15.38 -16.38 1.85
CA VAL A 13 16.26 -17.56 1.74
C VAL A 13 16.42 -18.25 3.10
N GLY A 14 16.67 -17.48 4.15
CA GLY A 14 16.78 -18.01 5.52
C GLY A 14 15.44 -18.44 6.10
N TYR A 15 14.41 -17.58 5.94
CA TYR A 15 13.08 -17.80 6.53
C TYR A 15 12.37 -19.04 5.99
N MET A 16 12.46 -19.29 4.67
CA MET A 16 11.81 -20.43 4.00
C MET A 16 12.69 -21.67 3.93
N ARG A 17 13.85 -21.66 4.60
CA ARG A 17 14.78 -22.80 4.58
C ARG A 17 14.12 -24.05 5.19
N GLY A 18 14.08 -25.13 4.42
CA GLY A 18 13.43 -26.39 4.83
C GLY A 18 11.95 -26.52 4.50
N ASP A 19 11.32 -25.47 3.94
CA ASP A 19 9.96 -25.56 3.44
C ASP A 19 9.90 -26.42 2.17
N ALA A 20 8.96 -27.38 2.12
CA ALA A 20 8.79 -28.29 0.98
C ALA A 20 8.43 -27.56 -0.31
N GLY A 21 7.81 -26.38 -0.23
CA GLY A 21 7.44 -25.53 -1.36
C GLY A 21 8.46 -24.45 -1.71
N TYR A 22 9.71 -24.53 -1.20
CA TYR A 22 10.73 -23.49 -1.36
C TYR A 22 10.86 -22.96 -2.79
N TYR A 23 11.00 -23.84 -3.79
CA TYR A 23 11.13 -23.44 -5.20
C TYR A 23 9.86 -22.77 -5.73
N ARG A 24 8.70 -23.29 -5.37
CA ARG A 24 7.40 -22.68 -5.73
C ARG A 24 7.26 -21.29 -5.14
N PHE A 25 7.68 -21.10 -3.88
CA PHE A 25 7.68 -19.80 -3.21
C PHE A 25 8.49 -18.77 -4.01
N PHE A 26 9.75 -19.06 -4.32
CA PHE A 26 10.62 -18.13 -5.05
C PHE A 26 10.18 -17.93 -6.50
N THR A 27 9.56 -18.92 -7.14
CA THR A 27 8.96 -18.76 -8.47
C THR A 27 7.85 -17.68 -8.41
N TYR A 28 6.94 -17.78 -7.45
CA TYR A 28 5.86 -16.79 -7.30
C TYR A 28 6.38 -15.41 -6.89
N LEU A 29 7.39 -15.38 -6.03
CA LEU A 29 7.99 -14.12 -5.58
C LEU A 29 8.68 -13.37 -6.72
N ASN A 30 9.45 -14.07 -7.56
CA ASN A 30 10.08 -13.47 -8.74
C ASN A 30 9.06 -13.07 -9.80
N LEU A 31 8.03 -13.87 -10.04
CA LEU A 31 6.94 -13.52 -10.95
C LEU A 31 6.21 -12.26 -10.48
N PHE A 32 5.98 -12.13 -9.18
CA PHE A 32 5.42 -10.94 -8.58
C PHE A 32 6.30 -9.70 -8.86
N MET A 33 7.61 -9.82 -8.67
CA MET A 33 8.55 -8.72 -8.94
C MET A 33 8.58 -8.34 -10.42
N PHE A 34 8.51 -9.31 -11.31
CA PHE A 34 8.44 -9.07 -12.76
C PHE A 34 7.21 -8.23 -13.12
N PHE A 35 6.02 -8.61 -12.67
CA PHE A 35 4.81 -7.83 -12.93
C PHE A 35 4.81 -6.47 -12.24
N MET A 36 5.40 -6.38 -11.04
CA MET A 36 5.52 -5.09 -10.37
C MET A 36 6.44 -4.13 -11.13
N LEU A 37 7.50 -4.62 -11.76
CA LEU A 37 8.38 -3.82 -12.61
C LEU A 37 7.65 -3.38 -13.90
N ILE A 38 6.86 -4.25 -14.53
CA ILE A 38 6.00 -3.84 -15.66
C ILE A 38 5.06 -2.71 -15.23
N LEU A 39 4.44 -2.81 -14.04
CA LEU A 39 3.51 -1.81 -13.52
C LEU A 39 4.18 -0.43 -13.38
N VAL A 40 5.36 -0.38 -12.75
CA VAL A 40 6.01 0.91 -12.43
C VAL A 40 6.82 1.50 -13.58
N LEU A 41 7.30 0.68 -14.51
CA LEU A 41 8.11 1.12 -15.66
C LEU A 41 7.29 1.29 -16.94
N GLY A 42 6.05 0.84 -16.96
CA GLY A 42 5.17 0.96 -18.11
C GLY A 42 4.92 2.40 -18.51
N ASN A 43 5.01 2.71 -19.82
CA ASN A 43 4.79 4.05 -20.37
C ASN A 43 3.35 4.29 -20.85
N SER A 44 2.43 3.45 -20.43
CA SER A 44 1.00 3.59 -20.78
C SER A 44 0.10 2.98 -19.69
N TYR A 45 -1.15 3.42 -19.67
CA TYR A 45 -2.18 2.82 -18.80
C TYR A 45 -2.39 1.33 -19.10
N GLY A 46 -2.25 0.93 -20.36
CA GLY A 46 -2.36 -0.48 -20.76
C GLY A 46 -1.25 -1.36 -20.17
N LEU A 47 0.00 -0.93 -20.24
CA LEU A 47 1.14 -1.65 -19.62
C LEU A 47 1.04 -1.64 -18.10
N MET A 48 0.65 -0.51 -17.49
CA MET A 48 0.40 -0.44 -16.07
C MET A 48 -0.66 -1.48 -15.66
N PHE A 49 -1.75 -1.62 -16.45
CA PHE A 49 -2.81 -2.58 -16.17
C PHE A 49 -2.35 -4.03 -16.28
N ILE A 50 -1.52 -4.38 -17.25
CA ILE A 50 -0.93 -5.73 -17.35
C ILE A 50 -0.14 -6.07 -16.09
N GLY A 51 0.71 -5.16 -15.63
CA GLY A 51 1.43 -5.31 -14.37
C GLY A 51 0.47 -5.40 -13.17
N TRP A 52 -0.57 -4.58 -13.15
CA TRP A 52 -1.58 -4.50 -12.10
C TRP A 52 -2.34 -5.82 -11.91
N GLU A 53 -2.73 -6.45 -13.00
CA GLU A 53 -3.37 -7.75 -13.01
C GLU A 53 -2.40 -8.88 -12.62
N GLY A 54 -1.17 -8.81 -13.13
CA GLY A 54 -0.15 -9.79 -12.83
C GLY A 54 0.22 -9.83 -11.34
N VAL A 55 0.39 -8.67 -10.69
CA VAL A 55 0.63 -8.64 -9.24
C VAL A 55 -0.59 -9.12 -8.46
N GLY A 56 -1.81 -8.90 -8.97
CA GLY A 56 -3.05 -9.45 -8.40
C GLY A 56 -3.06 -10.97 -8.39
N LEU A 57 -2.72 -11.60 -9.52
CA LEU A 57 -2.60 -13.04 -9.64
C LEU A 57 -1.49 -13.59 -8.71
N CYS A 58 -0.32 -12.98 -8.73
CA CYS A 58 0.79 -13.41 -7.88
C CYS A 58 0.46 -13.28 -6.39
N SER A 59 -0.27 -12.23 -5.99
CA SER A 59 -0.71 -12.07 -4.60
C SER A 59 -1.66 -13.20 -4.18
N TYR A 60 -2.57 -13.62 -5.04
CA TYR A 60 -3.42 -14.78 -4.79
C TYR A 60 -2.58 -16.04 -4.52
N LEU A 61 -1.58 -16.32 -5.36
CA LEU A 61 -0.70 -17.48 -5.23
C LEU A 61 0.18 -17.42 -3.96
N LEU A 62 0.62 -16.24 -3.59
CA LEU A 62 1.50 -16.02 -2.45
C LEU A 62 0.74 -15.99 -1.11
N ILE A 63 -0.46 -15.40 -1.06
CA ILE A 63 -1.32 -15.41 0.14
C ILE A 63 -1.83 -16.83 0.39
N GLY A 64 -2.27 -17.52 -0.66
CA GLY A 64 -2.73 -18.89 -0.64
C GLY A 64 -1.60 -19.95 -0.65
N TYR A 65 -0.36 -19.56 -0.35
CA TYR A 65 0.82 -20.42 -0.47
C TYR A 65 0.71 -21.72 0.33
N TYR A 66 0.17 -21.67 1.54
CA TYR A 66 -0.06 -22.84 2.39
C TYR A 66 -1.32 -23.61 1.97
N ILE A 67 -1.22 -24.40 0.90
CA ILE A 67 -2.34 -25.12 0.25
C ILE A 67 -3.11 -26.02 1.24
N GLY A 68 -2.43 -26.59 2.24
CA GLY A 68 -3.05 -27.40 3.28
C GLY A 68 -3.90 -26.61 4.30
N LYS A 69 -3.79 -25.27 4.34
CA LYS A 69 -4.57 -24.42 5.23
C LYS A 69 -5.76 -23.82 4.48
N ARG A 70 -6.97 -24.20 4.86
CA ARG A 70 -8.21 -23.65 4.27
C ARG A 70 -8.29 -22.14 4.42
N SER A 71 -7.88 -21.59 5.58
CA SER A 71 -7.86 -20.14 5.83
C SER A 71 -6.98 -19.38 4.83
N ALA A 72 -5.79 -19.92 4.46
CA ALA A 72 -4.92 -19.31 3.47
C ALA A 72 -5.55 -19.33 2.06
N GLY A 73 -6.22 -20.43 1.68
CA GLY A 73 -6.95 -20.52 0.42
C GLY A 73 -8.11 -19.53 0.33
N ASP A 74 -8.87 -19.39 1.41
CA ASP A 74 -10.01 -18.45 1.47
C ASP A 74 -9.53 -16.99 1.50
N ALA A 75 -8.43 -16.69 2.21
CA ALA A 75 -7.79 -15.38 2.21
C ALA A 75 -7.28 -14.98 0.82
N GLY A 76 -6.64 -15.91 0.10
CA GLY A 76 -6.18 -15.69 -1.28
C GLY A 76 -7.35 -15.37 -2.21
N LYS A 77 -8.43 -16.18 -2.18
CA LYS A 77 -9.66 -15.95 -2.97
C LYS A 77 -10.28 -14.58 -2.65
N LYS A 78 -10.40 -14.24 -1.36
CA LYS A 78 -10.93 -12.94 -0.92
C LYS A 78 -10.10 -11.80 -1.48
N ALA A 79 -8.76 -11.88 -1.36
CA ALA A 79 -7.87 -10.87 -1.89
C ALA A 79 -8.05 -10.71 -3.41
N PHE A 80 -8.12 -11.82 -4.16
CA PHE A 80 -8.30 -11.79 -5.60
C PHE A 80 -9.64 -11.16 -6.00
N ILE A 81 -10.77 -11.61 -5.41
CA ILE A 81 -12.11 -11.12 -5.76
C ILE A 81 -12.29 -9.65 -5.42
N VAL A 82 -11.87 -9.22 -4.23
CA VAL A 82 -12.01 -7.81 -3.81
C VAL A 82 -11.17 -6.89 -4.70
N ASN A 83 -9.96 -7.32 -5.06
CA ASN A 83 -9.13 -6.56 -6.00
C ASN A 83 -9.78 -6.47 -7.38
N ARG A 84 -10.44 -7.54 -7.87
CA ARG A 84 -11.15 -7.53 -9.16
C ARG A 84 -12.26 -6.49 -9.24
N ILE A 85 -12.94 -6.22 -8.13
CA ILE A 85 -13.92 -5.11 -8.07
C ILE A 85 -13.22 -3.77 -8.35
N GLY A 86 -12.05 -3.55 -7.75
CA GLY A 86 -11.23 -2.37 -8.04
C GLY A 86 -10.72 -2.34 -9.49
N ASP A 87 -10.27 -3.49 -10.00
CA ASP A 87 -9.72 -3.63 -11.35
C ASP A 87 -10.76 -3.29 -12.42
N LEU A 88 -12.04 -3.59 -12.19
CA LEU A 88 -13.16 -3.14 -13.05
C LEU A 88 -13.19 -1.59 -13.14
N GLY A 89 -13.05 -0.89 -12.01
CA GLY A 89 -12.93 0.56 -12.02
C GLY A 89 -11.75 1.03 -12.86
N PHE A 90 -10.59 0.41 -12.69
CA PHE A 90 -9.40 0.79 -13.46
C PHE A 90 -9.59 0.61 -14.96
N ILE A 91 -10.18 -0.52 -15.42
CA ILE A 91 -10.50 -0.75 -16.84
C ILE A 91 -11.45 0.32 -17.39
N LEU A 92 -12.51 0.65 -16.64
CA LEU A 92 -13.45 1.70 -17.05
C LEU A 92 -12.75 3.06 -17.16
N GLY A 93 -11.80 3.35 -16.24
CA GLY A 93 -10.95 4.54 -16.33
C GLY A 93 -10.09 4.55 -17.60
N ILE A 94 -9.45 3.43 -17.95
CA ILE A 94 -8.66 3.30 -19.18
C ILE A 94 -9.51 3.51 -20.42
N PHE A 95 -10.71 2.90 -20.49
CA PHE A 95 -11.62 3.11 -21.62
C PHE A 95 -12.07 4.57 -21.71
N THR A 96 -12.38 5.20 -20.56
CA THR A 96 -12.75 6.62 -20.56
C THR A 96 -11.61 7.49 -21.08
N VAL A 97 -10.36 7.22 -20.68
CA VAL A 97 -9.16 7.91 -21.20
C VAL A 97 -9.03 7.67 -22.69
N PHE A 98 -9.14 6.43 -23.16
CA PHE A 98 -9.01 6.10 -24.57
C PHE A 98 -10.07 6.81 -25.44
N PHE A 99 -11.34 6.77 -25.03
CA PHE A 99 -12.41 7.44 -25.77
C PHE A 99 -12.29 8.97 -25.75
N THR A 100 -11.72 9.55 -24.68
CA THR A 100 -11.55 10.99 -24.53
C THR A 100 -10.34 11.51 -25.33
N PHE A 101 -9.22 10.80 -25.26
CA PHE A 101 -7.94 11.26 -25.80
C PHE A 101 -7.49 10.51 -27.06
N GLY A 102 -8.15 9.41 -27.44
CA GLY A 102 -7.75 8.55 -28.56
C GLY A 102 -6.43 7.78 -28.33
N SER A 103 -5.90 7.82 -27.11
CA SER A 103 -4.65 7.16 -26.72
C SER A 103 -4.68 6.73 -25.26
N VAL A 104 -3.80 5.77 -24.91
CA VAL A 104 -3.53 5.34 -23.53
C VAL A 104 -2.08 5.60 -23.12
N GLN A 105 -1.27 6.21 -24.00
CA GLN A 105 0.11 6.59 -23.73
C GLN A 105 0.15 7.83 -22.84
N TYR A 106 0.95 7.82 -21.78
CA TYR A 106 0.98 8.93 -20.82
C TYR A 106 1.30 10.27 -21.45
N LEU A 107 2.34 10.35 -22.29
CA LEU A 107 2.75 11.61 -22.89
C LEU A 107 1.65 12.21 -23.75
N GLU A 108 1.05 11.41 -24.63
CA GLU A 108 -0.03 11.85 -25.52
C GLU A 108 -1.28 12.30 -24.74
N VAL A 109 -1.65 11.55 -23.69
CA VAL A 109 -2.78 11.89 -22.85
C VAL A 109 -2.51 13.18 -22.08
N PHE A 110 -1.32 13.34 -21.51
CA PHE A 110 -0.99 14.52 -20.70
C PHE A 110 -0.83 15.78 -21.54
N GLU A 111 -0.29 15.68 -22.74
CA GLU A 111 -0.23 16.81 -23.70
C GLU A 111 -1.63 17.29 -24.08
N ARG A 112 -2.53 16.36 -24.42
CA ARG A 112 -3.92 16.70 -24.78
C ARG A 112 -4.76 17.12 -23.60
N ALA A 113 -4.40 16.73 -22.37
CA ALA A 113 -5.15 17.09 -21.16
C ALA A 113 -5.24 18.62 -20.97
N HIS A 114 -4.24 19.37 -21.44
CA HIS A 114 -4.23 20.84 -21.38
C HIS A 114 -5.29 21.52 -22.25
N GLU A 115 -5.89 20.80 -23.19
CA GLU A 115 -6.99 21.31 -24.05
C GLU A 115 -8.35 21.30 -23.32
N PHE A 116 -8.45 20.64 -22.17
CA PHE A 116 -9.68 20.49 -21.42
C PHE A 116 -9.80 21.50 -20.29
N GLU A 117 -11.03 21.98 -20.08
CA GLU A 117 -11.35 22.85 -18.94
C GLU A 117 -11.31 22.09 -17.61
N ILE A 118 -10.99 22.81 -16.54
CA ILE A 118 -11.04 22.28 -15.18
C ILE A 118 -12.47 21.85 -14.86
N GLY A 119 -12.66 20.63 -14.38
CA GLY A 119 -13.96 20.06 -14.06
C GLY A 119 -14.62 19.32 -15.23
N ALA A 120 -13.94 19.13 -16.36
CA ALA A 120 -14.47 18.37 -17.50
C ALA A 120 -15.00 16.99 -17.06
N GLY A 121 -16.25 16.69 -17.43
CA GLY A 121 -16.96 15.51 -16.94
C GLY A 121 -16.28 14.19 -17.29
N ALA A 122 -15.71 14.06 -18.50
CA ALA A 122 -14.99 12.85 -18.94
C ALA A 122 -13.72 12.62 -18.10
N ILE A 123 -12.93 13.67 -17.84
CA ILE A 123 -11.73 13.59 -17.01
C ILE A 123 -12.10 13.24 -15.57
N THR A 124 -13.16 13.88 -15.04
CA THR A 124 -13.65 13.59 -13.69
C THR A 124 -14.11 12.14 -13.57
N ALA A 125 -14.84 11.61 -14.55
CA ALA A 125 -15.26 10.21 -14.58
C ALA A 125 -14.03 9.26 -14.62
N ALA A 126 -13.04 9.52 -15.48
CA ALA A 126 -11.82 8.72 -15.55
C ALA A 126 -11.09 8.69 -14.21
N CYS A 127 -10.91 9.85 -13.55
CA CYS A 127 -10.25 9.95 -12.25
C CYS A 127 -11.01 9.23 -11.13
N LEU A 128 -12.34 9.29 -11.11
CA LEU A 128 -13.15 8.55 -10.14
C LEU A 128 -13.07 7.03 -10.37
N PHE A 129 -13.08 6.58 -11.62
CA PHE A 129 -12.84 5.18 -11.95
C PHE A 129 -11.43 4.71 -11.54
N PHE A 130 -10.41 5.54 -11.74
CA PHE A 130 -9.07 5.28 -11.24
C PHE A 130 -9.02 5.22 -9.71
N LEU A 131 -9.78 6.06 -9.01
CA LEU A 131 -9.90 6.00 -7.55
C LEU A 131 -10.48 4.65 -7.08
N ILE A 132 -11.49 4.10 -7.79
CA ILE A 132 -12.03 2.76 -7.50
C ILE A 132 -10.93 1.70 -7.68
N GLY A 133 -10.15 1.78 -8.75
CA GLY A 133 -8.98 0.92 -8.96
C GLY A 133 -7.96 1.01 -7.83
N ALA A 134 -7.62 2.25 -7.44
CA ALA A 134 -6.71 2.51 -6.33
C ALA A 134 -7.24 1.96 -5.01
N ALA A 135 -8.55 2.07 -4.75
CA ALA A 135 -9.18 1.56 -3.54
C ALA A 135 -9.01 0.03 -3.41
N GLY A 136 -9.06 -0.71 -4.51
CA GLY A 136 -8.79 -2.16 -4.51
C GLY A 136 -7.36 -2.47 -4.08
N LYS A 137 -6.36 -2.07 -4.85
CA LYS A 137 -4.94 -2.41 -4.60
C LYS A 137 -4.37 -1.75 -3.36
N SER A 138 -4.71 -0.46 -3.11
CA SER A 138 -4.22 0.28 -1.94
C SER A 138 -5.13 0.15 -0.72
N ALA A 139 -6.05 -0.82 -0.73
CA ALA A 139 -6.88 -1.17 0.43
C ALA A 139 -7.56 0.05 1.08
N GLN A 140 -8.15 0.92 0.26
CA GLN A 140 -8.95 2.04 0.76
C GLN A 140 -10.41 1.62 0.98
N ILE A 141 -11.15 2.36 1.78
CA ILE A 141 -12.59 2.16 1.96
C ILE A 141 -13.28 2.20 0.60
N PRO A 142 -14.20 1.25 0.32
CA PRO A 142 -14.64 0.10 1.12
C PRO A 142 -13.84 -1.20 0.85
N LEU A 143 -12.84 -1.20 -0.03
CA LEU A 143 -12.16 -2.40 -0.55
C LEU A 143 -10.93 -2.84 0.28
N PHE A 144 -10.81 -2.43 1.55
CA PHE A 144 -9.67 -2.75 2.44
C PHE A 144 -9.70 -4.16 3.04
N VAL A 145 -10.84 -4.83 3.03
CA VAL A 145 -11.15 -6.04 3.83
C VAL A 145 -10.29 -7.26 3.52
N TRP A 146 -9.58 -7.27 2.41
CA TRP A 146 -8.68 -8.37 2.02
C TRP A 146 -7.32 -8.30 2.69
N LEU A 147 -6.86 -7.08 3.04
CA LEU A 147 -5.50 -6.83 3.47
C LEU A 147 -5.14 -7.51 4.81
N PRO A 148 -5.99 -7.43 5.86
CA PRO A 148 -5.72 -8.12 7.12
C PRO A 148 -5.70 -9.65 6.99
N ASP A 149 -6.50 -10.22 6.10
CA ASP A 149 -6.55 -11.66 5.88
C ASP A 149 -5.36 -12.15 5.03
N ALA A 150 -4.73 -11.25 4.26
CA ALA A 150 -3.49 -11.55 3.54
C ALA A 150 -2.32 -11.95 4.46
N MET A 151 -2.46 -11.77 5.77
CA MET A 151 -1.50 -12.21 6.79
C MET A 151 -1.37 -13.73 6.92
N GLU A 152 -2.25 -14.51 6.30
CA GLU A 152 -2.17 -15.98 6.22
C GLU A 152 -0.98 -16.48 5.40
N GLY A 153 -0.46 -15.66 4.49
CA GLY A 153 0.75 -15.96 3.71
C GLY A 153 2.04 -15.92 4.55
N PRO A 154 3.16 -16.47 4.00
CA PRO A 154 4.48 -16.37 4.62
C PRO A 154 4.88 -14.93 4.90
N THR A 155 5.58 -14.68 6.01
CA THR A 155 5.91 -13.30 6.44
C THR A 155 6.74 -12.50 5.41
N PRO A 156 7.70 -13.08 4.65
CA PRO A 156 8.36 -12.34 3.57
C PRO A 156 7.40 -11.83 2.49
N VAL A 157 6.30 -12.57 2.23
CA VAL A 157 5.23 -12.12 1.32
C VAL A 157 4.50 -10.92 1.91
N SER A 158 4.17 -10.98 3.21
CA SER A 158 3.54 -9.85 3.89
C SER A 158 4.45 -8.61 3.83
N ALA A 159 5.75 -8.76 4.07
CA ALA A 159 6.71 -7.68 3.92
C ALA A 159 6.72 -7.11 2.49
N LEU A 160 6.76 -7.96 1.47
CA LEU A 160 6.81 -7.53 0.07
C LEU A 160 5.54 -6.80 -0.36
N ILE A 161 4.38 -7.42 -0.16
CA ILE A 161 3.07 -6.87 -0.57
C ILE A 161 2.78 -5.56 0.13
N HIS A 162 3.03 -5.48 1.46
CA HIS A 162 2.58 -4.38 2.31
C HIS A 162 3.58 -3.23 2.46
N ALA A 163 4.88 -3.45 2.16
CA ALA A 163 5.87 -2.40 2.33
C ALA A 163 6.04 -1.55 1.07
N ALA A 164 6.40 -2.15 -0.08
CA ALA A 164 6.98 -1.42 -1.18
C ALA A 164 6.35 -1.72 -2.56
N THR A 165 5.28 -2.55 -2.63
CA THR A 165 4.85 -3.07 -3.92
C THR A 165 3.33 -2.96 -4.13
N MET A 166 2.58 -4.06 -4.04
CA MET A 166 1.18 -4.10 -4.49
C MET A 166 0.28 -3.02 -3.88
N VAL A 167 0.37 -2.83 -2.56
CA VAL A 167 -0.51 -1.85 -1.88
C VAL A 167 -0.14 -0.39 -2.18
N THR A 168 1.05 -0.13 -2.69
CA THR A 168 1.47 1.21 -3.11
C THR A 168 1.09 1.53 -4.56
N ALA A 169 0.63 0.53 -5.32
CA ALA A 169 0.29 0.68 -6.73
C ALA A 169 -0.81 1.72 -7.00
N GLY A 170 -1.84 1.79 -6.14
CA GLY A 170 -2.90 2.80 -6.27
C GLY A 170 -2.41 4.22 -6.00
N VAL A 171 -1.55 4.41 -5.00
CA VAL A 171 -0.91 5.70 -4.73
C VAL A 171 -0.04 6.12 -5.92
N TYR A 172 0.78 5.18 -6.44
CA TYR A 172 1.59 5.42 -7.62
C TYR A 172 0.75 5.80 -8.84
N MET A 173 -0.35 5.09 -9.09
CA MET A 173 -1.24 5.37 -10.22
C MET A 173 -1.87 6.76 -10.12
N ILE A 174 -2.36 7.18 -8.94
CA ILE A 174 -2.89 8.52 -8.71
C ILE A 174 -1.80 9.58 -8.93
N ALA A 175 -0.61 9.38 -8.36
CA ALA A 175 0.51 10.31 -8.52
C ALA A 175 1.01 10.36 -9.98
N ARG A 176 1.06 9.23 -10.68
CA ARG A 176 1.44 9.15 -12.10
C ARG A 176 0.44 9.89 -12.99
N SER A 177 -0.83 9.88 -12.61
CA SER A 177 -1.94 10.55 -13.31
C SER A 177 -2.23 11.95 -12.76
N SER A 178 -1.30 12.58 -12.04
CA SER A 178 -1.49 13.87 -11.37
C SER A 178 -2.03 14.97 -12.30
N VAL A 179 -1.64 14.98 -13.57
CA VAL A 179 -2.15 15.92 -14.58
C VAL A 179 -3.67 15.80 -14.72
N LEU A 180 -4.20 14.58 -14.85
CA LEU A 180 -5.65 14.37 -14.97
C LEU A 180 -6.37 14.68 -13.67
N PHE A 181 -5.84 14.22 -12.53
CA PHE A 181 -6.45 14.49 -11.22
C PHE A 181 -6.51 15.98 -10.91
N SER A 182 -5.47 16.75 -11.22
CA SER A 182 -5.44 18.21 -11.00
C SER A 182 -6.50 18.97 -11.80
N LEU A 183 -6.95 18.41 -12.91
CA LEU A 183 -8.06 18.96 -13.71
C LEU A 183 -9.45 18.67 -13.14
N SER A 184 -9.55 17.81 -12.10
CA SER A 184 -10.83 17.45 -11.50
C SER A 184 -10.87 17.73 -9.99
N PRO A 185 -11.36 18.90 -9.55
CA PRO A 185 -11.53 19.23 -8.13
C PRO A 185 -12.38 18.22 -7.38
N ILE A 186 -13.41 17.66 -8.02
CA ILE A 186 -14.29 16.64 -7.44
C ILE A 186 -13.49 15.37 -7.14
N ALA A 187 -12.68 14.91 -8.10
CA ALA A 187 -11.85 13.71 -7.90
C ALA A 187 -10.79 13.95 -6.82
N MET A 188 -10.14 15.12 -6.80
CA MET A 188 -9.16 15.47 -5.78
C MET A 188 -9.77 15.43 -4.38
N THR A 189 -10.90 16.10 -4.19
CA THR A 189 -11.61 16.07 -2.90
C THR A 189 -12.04 14.65 -2.51
N SER A 190 -12.53 13.86 -3.46
CA SER A 190 -12.91 12.46 -3.22
C SER A 190 -11.71 11.61 -2.76
N VAL A 191 -10.56 11.77 -3.41
CA VAL A 191 -9.30 11.10 -3.03
C VAL A 191 -8.90 11.50 -1.61
N ALA A 192 -8.95 12.79 -1.27
CA ALA A 192 -8.61 13.30 0.07
C ALA A 192 -9.53 12.71 1.15
N ILE A 193 -10.85 12.72 0.90
CA ILE A 193 -11.85 12.16 1.83
C ILE A 193 -11.63 10.66 2.04
N VAL A 194 -11.52 9.89 0.96
CA VAL A 194 -11.31 8.43 1.05
C VAL A 194 -10.02 8.11 1.80
N GLY A 195 -8.94 8.84 1.52
CA GLY A 195 -7.66 8.67 2.22
C GLY A 195 -7.76 8.98 3.71
N ALA A 196 -8.33 10.13 4.07
CA ALA A 196 -8.49 10.56 5.47
C ALA A 196 -9.36 9.58 6.29
N LEU A 197 -10.51 9.18 5.74
CA LEU A 197 -11.41 8.23 6.40
C LEU A 197 -10.77 6.84 6.55
N THR A 198 -10.04 6.37 5.54
CA THR A 198 -9.32 5.11 5.59
C THR A 198 -8.21 5.16 6.66
N ALA A 199 -7.45 6.26 6.73
CA ALA A 199 -6.41 6.43 7.72
C ALA A 199 -6.95 6.36 9.15
N LEU A 200 -8.05 7.07 9.41
CA LEU A 200 -8.70 7.11 10.72
C LEU A 200 -9.27 5.73 11.12
N MET A 201 -10.08 5.14 10.23
CA MET A 201 -10.69 3.83 10.48
C MET A 201 -9.63 2.77 10.78
N ALA A 202 -8.59 2.69 9.94
CA ALA A 202 -7.57 1.66 10.11
C ALA A 202 -6.73 1.87 11.37
N ALA A 203 -6.42 3.11 11.75
CA ALA A 203 -5.71 3.40 13.00
C ALA A 203 -6.52 2.98 14.23
N THR A 204 -7.82 3.26 14.26
CA THR A 204 -8.69 2.85 15.38
C THR A 204 -8.83 1.33 15.47
N ILE A 205 -8.91 0.62 14.34
CA ILE A 205 -8.96 -0.85 14.34
C ILE A 205 -7.63 -1.44 14.81
N ALA A 206 -6.48 -0.85 14.44
CA ALA A 206 -5.16 -1.33 14.84
C ALA A 206 -4.99 -1.39 16.35
N LEU A 207 -5.56 -0.45 17.11
CA LEU A 207 -5.47 -0.37 18.57
C LEU A 207 -6.07 -1.58 19.30
N VAL A 208 -7.02 -2.27 18.70
CA VAL A 208 -7.74 -3.39 19.32
C VAL A 208 -7.31 -4.75 18.76
N GLN A 209 -6.27 -4.80 17.94
CA GLN A 209 -5.73 -6.06 17.43
C GLN A 209 -4.71 -6.66 18.40
N ASN A 210 -4.78 -7.97 18.61
CA ASN A 210 -3.84 -8.71 19.44
C ASN A 210 -2.77 -9.45 18.62
N ASP A 211 -3.04 -9.69 17.32
CA ASP A 211 -2.15 -10.35 16.38
C ASP A 211 -1.14 -9.35 15.82
N ILE A 212 0.17 -9.60 16.02
CA ILE A 212 1.26 -8.73 15.59
C ILE A 212 1.23 -8.44 14.08
N LYS A 213 0.89 -9.44 13.24
CA LYS A 213 0.79 -9.24 11.79
C LYS A 213 -0.43 -8.40 11.42
N ARG A 214 -1.57 -8.59 12.11
CA ARG A 214 -2.79 -7.79 11.89
C ARG A 214 -2.61 -6.34 12.32
N VAL A 215 -1.94 -6.07 13.44
CA VAL A 215 -1.57 -4.70 13.83
C VAL A 215 -0.78 -4.03 12.71
N LEU A 216 0.27 -4.69 12.19
CA LEU A 216 1.09 -4.17 11.10
C LEU A 216 0.29 -4.01 9.81
N ALA A 217 -0.69 -4.89 9.52
CA ALA A 217 -1.56 -4.76 8.36
C ALA A 217 -2.47 -3.53 8.44
N TYR A 218 -3.20 -3.33 9.54
CA TYR A 218 -4.04 -2.15 9.73
C TYR A 218 -3.23 -0.86 9.79
N SER A 219 -2.04 -0.91 10.41
CA SER A 219 -1.11 0.20 10.36
C SER A 219 -0.66 0.51 8.92
N THR A 220 -0.53 -0.51 8.03
CA THR A 220 -0.28 -0.28 6.59
C THR A 220 -1.46 0.40 5.92
N VAL A 221 -2.69 -0.08 6.13
CA VAL A 221 -3.91 0.57 5.60
C VAL A 221 -3.98 2.03 6.01
N SER A 222 -3.68 2.34 7.28
CA SER A 222 -3.66 3.71 7.80
C SER A 222 -2.61 4.58 7.09
N GLN A 223 -1.37 4.09 6.90
CA GLN A 223 -0.33 4.84 6.20
C GLN A 223 -0.64 5.04 4.70
N LEU A 224 -1.26 4.06 4.05
CA LEU A 224 -1.77 4.22 2.69
C LEU A 224 -2.87 5.28 2.61
N GLY A 225 -3.74 5.34 3.61
CA GLY A 225 -4.72 6.43 3.74
C GLY A 225 -4.06 7.81 3.79
N TYR A 226 -2.95 7.96 4.52
CA TYR A 226 -2.15 9.20 4.51
C TYR A 226 -1.61 9.54 3.11
N MET A 227 -1.06 8.55 2.39
CA MET A 227 -0.51 8.78 1.06
C MET A 227 -1.61 9.18 0.06
N VAL A 228 -2.76 8.52 0.14
CA VAL A 228 -3.92 8.84 -0.70
C VAL A 228 -4.45 10.23 -0.36
N MET A 229 -4.59 10.58 0.94
CA MET A 229 -4.97 11.92 1.39
C MET A 229 -3.99 12.97 0.88
N ALA A 230 -2.67 12.72 0.95
CA ALA A 230 -1.65 13.63 0.43
C ALA A 230 -1.82 13.88 -1.07
N CYS A 231 -2.05 12.85 -1.86
CA CYS A 231 -2.36 13.00 -3.28
C CYS A 231 -3.64 13.84 -3.49
N GLY A 232 -4.70 13.58 -2.70
CA GLY A 232 -5.97 14.27 -2.79
C GLY A 232 -5.92 15.77 -2.43
N VAL A 233 -5.00 16.17 -1.54
CA VAL A 233 -4.78 17.59 -1.22
C VAL A 233 -3.81 18.28 -2.18
N GLY A 234 -3.35 17.59 -3.23
CA GLY A 234 -2.45 18.13 -4.26
C GLY A 234 -0.97 17.90 -3.99
N ALA A 235 -0.61 17.21 -2.92
CA ALA A 235 0.77 16.93 -2.51
C ALA A 235 1.26 15.56 -3.05
N PHE A 236 1.19 15.34 -4.37
CA PHE A 236 1.55 14.06 -5.01
C PHE A 236 2.98 13.63 -4.71
N THR A 237 3.94 14.54 -4.82
CA THR A 237 5.35 14.26 -4.52
C THR A 237 5.56 13.85 -3.08
N VAL A 238 4.85 14.49 -2.15
CA VAL A 238 4.92 14.16 -0.71
C VAL A 238 4.32 12.78 -0.43
N GLY A 239 3.19 12.45 -1.08
CA GLY A 239 2.60 11.10 -1.01
C GLY A 239 3.57 10.02 -1.47
N VAL A 240 4.30 10.25 -2.58
CA VAL A 240 5.34 9.34 -3.09
C VAL A 240 6.58 9.33 -2.18
N SER A 241 6.98 10.46 -1.62
CA SER A 241 8.09 10.52 -0.65
C SER A 241 7.77 9.67 0.59
N HIS A 242 6.55 9.79 1.13
CA HIS A 242 6.12 8.95 2.25
C HIS A 242 6.05 7.46 1.87
N LEU A 243 5.67 7.13 0.63
CA LEU A 243 5.71 5.75 0.12
C LEU A 243 7.13 5.17 0.18
N VAL A 244 8.15 5.96 -0.18
CA VAL A 244 9.55 5.51 -0.13
C VAL A 244 9.98 5.24 1.32
N THR A 245 9.75 6.17 2.25
CA THR A 245 10.10 5.97 3.67
C THR A 245 9.31 4.79 4.28
N HIS A 246 8.03 4.68 3.95
CA HIS A 246 7.15 3.58 4.34
C HIS A 246 7.70 2.21 3.92
N ALA A 247 8.21 2.10 2.71
CA ALA A 247 8.78 0.85 2.20
C ALA A 247 9.88 0.30 3.11
N PHE A 248 10.75 1.16 3.63
CA PHE A 248 11.85 0.76 4.50
C PHE A 248 11.37 0.35 5.90
N PHE A 249 10.65 1.22 6.59
CA PHE A 249 10.26 0.89 7.97
C PHE A 249 9.22 -0.22 8.03
N LYS A 250 8.33 -0.36 7.05
CA LYS A 250 7.36 -1.46 7.02
C LYS A 250 8.01 -2.80 6.69
N ALA A 251 8.94 -2.85 5.74
CA ALA A 251 9.68 -4.07 5.50
C ALA A 251 10.43 -4.51 6.78
N LEU A 252 11.11 -3.57 7.45
CA LEU A 252 11.81 -3.83 8.71
C LEU A 252 10.87 -4.38 9.79
N LEU A 253 9.70 -3.77 9.98
CA LEU A 253 8.71 -4.21 10.97
C LEU A 253 8.14 -5.61 10.66
N PHE A 254 7.76 -5.87 9.40
CA PHE A 254 7.25 -7.19 9.04
C PHE A 254 8.31 -8.29 9.14
N LEU A 255 9.54 -8.04 8.67
CA LEU A 255 10.61 -9.02 8.76
C LEU A 255 11.02 -9.25 10.22
N GLY A 256 11.05 -8.18 11.03
CA GLY A 256 11.28 -8.28 12.48
C GLY A 256 10.19 -9.07 13.20
N ALA A 257 8.91 -8.82 12.88
CA ALA A 257 7.79 -9.62 13.39
C ALA A 257 7.92 -11.10 12.98
N GLY A 258 8.31 -11.37 11.73
CA GLY A 258 8.58 -12.72 11.25
C GLY A 258 9.68 -13.44 12.04
N SER A 259 10.75 -12.72 12.37
CA SER A 259 11.84 -13.27 13.20
C SER A 259 11.38 -13.61 14.61
N VAL A 260 10.55 -12.74 15.23
CA VAL A 260 9.98 -12.99 16.56
C VAL A 260 9.05 -14.20 16.54
N MET A 261 8.13 -14.25 15.57
CA MET A 261 7.19 -15.37 15.41
C MET A 261 7.92 -16.71 15.23
N HIS A 262 8.94 -16.73 14.34
CA HIS A 262 9.73 -17.95 14.08
C HIS A 262 10.42 -18.46 15.34
N ALA A 263 10.93 -17.55 16.18
CA ALA A 263 11.55 -17.90 17.46
C ALA A 263 10.54 -18.39 18.53
N LEU A 264 9.28 -17.98 18.39
CA LEU A 264 8.19 -18.33 19.33
C LEU A 264 7.25 -19.41 18.75
N HIS A 265 7.71 -20.25 17.85
CA HIS A 265 6.96 -21.37 17.25
C HIS A 265 5.62 -20.92 16.62
N ASP A 266 5.67 -19.87 15.81
CA ASP A 266 4.55 -19.27 15.07
C ASP A 266 3.45 -18.64 15.95
N GLU A 267 3.77 -18.28 17.22
CA GLU A 267 2.84 -17.51 18.05
C GLU A 267 2.61 -16.12 17.44
N LEU A 268 1.34 -15.72 17.35
CA LEU A 268 0.91 -14.43 16.78
C LEU A 268 0.38 -13.47 17.84
N ASP A 269 -0.09 -13.98 18.97
CA ASP A 269 -0.69 -13.21 20.05
C ASP A 269 0.38 -12.43 20.82
N MET A 270 0.34 -11.09 20.71
CA MET A 270 1.30 -10.21 21.39
C MET A 270 1.27 -10.33 22.92
N TRP A 271 0.14 -10.73 23.52
CA TRP A 271 0.05 -10.95 24.96
C TRP A 271 0.88 -12.13 25.46
N LYS A 272 1.23 -13.05 24.57
CA LYS A 272 2.09 -14.19 24.86
C LYS A 272 3.56 -13.92 24.50
N MET A 273 3.85 -12.77 23.85
CA MET A 273 5.22 -12.38 23.49
C MET A 273 5.83 -11.53 24.59
N GLY A 274 7.07 -11.84 24.99
CA GLY A 274 7.77 -11.04 25.99
C GLY A 274 9.26 -11.30 26.02
N ASN A 275 10.00 -10.42 26.69
CA ASN A 275 11.44 -10.54 26.97
C ASN A 275 12.35 -10.72 25.71
N VAL A 276 11.87 -10.28 24.55
CA VAL A 276 12.56 -10.44 23.24
C VAL A 276 13.95 -9.79 23.27
N LYS A 277 14.13 -8.68 23.98
CA LYS A 277 15.40 -7.97 24.14
C LYS A 277 16.52 -8.88 24.64
N LYS A 278 16.22 -9.79 25.59
CA LYS A 278 17.22 -10.69 26.18
C LYS A 278 17.69 -11.77 25.21
N TYR A 279 16.75 -12.33 24.43
CA TYR A 279 17.03 -13.49 23.57
C TYR A 279 17.34 -13.09 22.12
N MET A 280 16.79 -11.97 21.65
CA MET A 280 16.93 -11.48 20.28
C MET A 280 17.27 -9.98 20.26
N PRO A 281 18.44 -9.57 20.79
CA PRO A 281 18.77 -8.15 20.97
C PRO A 281 18.80 -7.37 19.63
N THR A 282 19.31 -7.98 18.57
CA THR A 282 19.34 -7.34 17.23
C THR A 282 17.94 -7.08 16.71
N THR A 283 17.05 -8.08 16.77
CA THR A 283 15.65 -7.94 16.35
C THR A 283 14.91 -6.90 17.20
N HIS A 284 15.16 -6.87 18.51
CA HIS A 284 14.57 -5.86 19.41
C HIS A 284 14.95 -4.44 18.99
N TRP A 285 16.23 -4.15 18.78
CA TRP A 285 16.67 -2.81 18.44
C TRP A 285 16.24 -2.37 17.04
N THR A 286 16.31 -3.27 16.05
CA THR A 286 15.86 -2.95 14.70
C THR A 286 14.35 -2.73 14.65
N PHE A 287 13.57 -3.55 15.36
CA PHE A 287 12.11 -3.38 15.46
C PHE A 287 11.74 -2.07 16.15
N LEU A 288 12.44 -1.73 17.26
CA LEU A 288 12.23 -0.47 17.97
C LEU A 288 12.50 0.75 17.06
N VAL A 289 13.59 0.73 16.29
CA VAL A 289 13.88 1.80 15.30
C VAL A 289 12.74 1.91 14.27
N GLY A 290 12.23 0.78 13.79
CA GLY A 290 11.08 0.75 12.89
C GLY A 290 9.81 1.36 13.52
N CYS A 291 9.53 1.04 14.78
CA CYS A 291 8.42 1.62 15.54
C CYS A 291 8.58 3.13 15.73
N MET A 292 9.77 3.58 16.09
CA MET A 292 10.06 5.02 16.23
C MET A 292 9.93 5.76 14.89
N ALA A 293 10.36 5.12 13.78
CA ALA A 293 10.24 5.71 12.46
C ALA A 293 8.77 5.86 12.03
N ILE A 294 7.94 4.82 12.21
CA ILE A 294 6.52 4.91 11.86
C ILE A 294 5.73 5.82 12.81
N ALA A 295 6.13 5.94 14.07
CA ALA A 295 5.54 6.88 15.03
C ALA A 295 5.79 8.34 14.62
N GLY A 296 6.88 8.61 13.87
CA GLY A 296 7.24 9.96 13.47
C GLY A 296 8.08 10.69 14.53
N ILE A 297 8.97 9.95 15.21
CA ILE A 297 9.93 10.56 16.16
C ILE A 297 10.87 11.50 15.39
N PRO A 298 11.09 12.75 15.87
CA PRO A 298 11.99 13.70 15.23
C PRO A 298 13.38 13.10 14.92
N GLY A 299 13.88 13.40 13.72
CA GLY A 299 15.15 12.87 13.21
C GLY A 299 15.05 11.54 12.45
N LEU A 300 13.90 10.86 12.48
CA LEU A 300 13.66 9.64 11.68
C LEU A 300 12.80 9.95 10.44
N SER A 301 12.84 9.06 9.46
CA SER A 301 12.24 9.28 8.14
C SER A 301 10.74 9.57 8.18
N GLY A 302 10.00 8.90 9.05
CA GLY A 302 8.55 9.09 9.18
C GLY A 302 8.15 10.45 9.74
N PHE A 303 8.99 11.10 10.53
CA PHE A 303 8.77 12.48 10.98
C PHE A 303 8.68 13.43 9.80
N PHE A 304 9.71 13.49 8.97
CA PHE A 304 9.77 14.42 7.85
C PHE A 304 8.62 14.22 6.87
N SER A 305 8.36 12.97 6.49
CA SER A 305 7.34 12.69 5.48
C SER A 305 5.90 12.87 5.98
N LYS A 306 5.60 12.55 7.26
CA LYS A 306 4.27 12.77 7.83
C LYS A 306 4.00 14.24 8.13
N ASP A 307 4.99 14.95 8.67
CA ASP A 307 4.88 16.37 8.96
C ASP A 307 4.57 17.16 7.68
N GLU A 308 5.24 16.83 6.59
CA GLU A 308 5.00 17.42 5.29
C GLU A 308 3.58 17.11 4.76
N ILE A 309 3.07 15.86 4.93
CA ILE A 309 1.68 15.53 4.60
C ILE A 309 0.70 16.40 5.40
N LEU A 310 0.92 16.54 6.72
CA LEU A 310 0.07 17.34 7.58
C LEU A 310 0.12 18.83 7.21
N TRP A 311 1.30 19.33 6.83
CA TRP A 311 1.43 20.69 6.33
C TRP A 311 0.56 20.92 5.08
N TYR A 312 0.65 20.04 4.08
CA TYR A 312 -0.18 20.15 2.87
C TYR A 312 -1.66 19.86 3.13
N ALA A 313 -1.99 19.04 4.12
CA ALA A 313 -3.38 18.81 4.52
C ALA A 313 -4.03 20.11 5.04
N TRP A 314 -3.23 21.02 5.64
CA TRP A 314 -3.67 22.35 6.07
C TRP A 314 -3.58 23.39 4.94
N SER A 315 -2.43 23.51 4.28
CA SER A 315 -2.06 24.62 3.40
C SER A 315 -2.09 24.29 1.90
N GLY A 316 -2.34 23.04 1.53
CA GLY A 316 -2.35 22.58 0.13
C GLY A 316 -3.51 23.15 -0.69
N PRO A 317 -3.45 23.06 -2.04
CA PRO A 317 -4.49 23.61 -2.93
C PRO A 317 -5.90 23.08 -2.64
N TYR A 318 -6.00 21.83 -2.18
CA TYR A 318 -7.22 21.17 -1.75
C TYR A 318 -7.17 20.83 -0.25
N GLY A 319 -6.26 21.51 0.51
CA GLY A 319 -6.13 21.36 1.94
C GLY A 319 -7.36 21.91 2.68
N HIS A 320 -7.67 21.30 3.84
CA HIS A 320 -8.75 21.74 4.70
C HIS A 320 -8.42 21.42 6.16
N PRO A 321 -8.76 22.27 7.14
CA PRO A 321 -8.49 22.02 8.57
C PRO A 321 -8.98 20.66 9.06
N VAL A 322 -10.06 20.12 8.50
CA VAL A 322 -10.59 18.78 8.83
C VAL A 322 -9.60 17.67 8.45
N PHE A 323 -8.94 17.76 7.29
CA PHE A 323 -7.93 16.76 6.88
C PHE A 323 -6.71 16.82 7.79
N TRP A 324 -6.27 18.02 8.14
CA TRP A 324 -5.20 18.22 9.11
C TRP A 324 -5.55 17.66 10.49
N ALA A 325 -6.75 17.94 11.01
CA ALA A 325 -7.20 17.46 12.30
C ALA A 325 -7.29 15.91 12.34
N ILE A 326 -7.88 15.29 11.30
CA ILE A 326 -7.92 13.83 11.16
C ILE A 326 -6.48 13.28 11.09
N GLY A 327 -5.62 13.85 10.25
CA GLY A 327 -4.23 13.42 10.11
C GLY A 327 -3.48 13.51 11.44
N THR A 328 -3.60 14.60 12.17
CA THR A 328 -2.94 14.78 13.48
C THR A 328 -3.45 13.76 14.50
N LEU A 329 -4.76 13.52 14.57
CA LEU A 329 -5.35 12.49 15.42
C LEU A 329 -4.77 11.10 15.09
N VAL A 330 -4.74 10.74 13.80
CA VAL A 330 -4.20 9.45 13.33
C VAL A 330 -2.70 9.34 13.61
N ALA A 331 -1.93 10.44 13.55
CA ALA A 331 -0.52 10.42 13.94
C ALA A 331 -0.36 10.06 15.43
N GLY A 332 -1.18 10.65 16.32
CA GLY A 332 -1.22 10.28 17.74
C GLY A 332 -1.59 8.81 17.96
N LEU A 333 -2.64 8.31 17.28
CA LEU A 333 -3.05 6.89 17.36
C LEU A 333 -1.97 5.93 16.82
N THR A 334 -1.17 6.36 15.85
CA THR A 334 -0.06 5.55 15.30
C THR A 334 1.14 5.50 16.26
N ALA A 335 1.35 6.54 17.05
CA ALA A 335 2.44 6.61 18.02
C ALA A 335 2.13 5.81 19.31
N PHE A 336 0.84 5.66 19.66
CA PHE A 336 0.36 4.82 20.76
C PHE A 336 0.48 3.34 20.43
#